data_3bd82f7c5c438eeb15202e647a2a5cfa
#
_entry.id   3bd82f7c5c438eeb15202e647a2a5cfa
#
_cell.length_a   1.000
_cell.length_b   1.000
_cell.length_c   1.000
_cell.angle_alpha   90.00
_cell.angle_beta   90.00
_cell.angle_gamma   90.00
#
_symmetry.space_group_name_H-M   'P 1'
#
loop_
_entity.id
_entity.type
_entity.pdbx_description
1 polymer ?
#
loop_
_entity_poly.entity_id
_entity_poly.type
_entity_poly.pdbx_seq_one_letter_code
_entity_poly.pdbx_strand_id
1 'polypeptide(L)'
;VESFAHLHNDYFDDKSAERVVDYYFGNGKKLPNSVSEPEPFYEEWNQYRPKHRRKKNPDSISQNIFDNASGKGQNGKLPEKWATQDAKAAVSSWESERKKQRKKQQQKVKMQEQLERQRQKQKEKQEEKQEEKQKEKQKEQTLQNQEKTNTEEIKSGKEHRMKVIVGLGNPTDQYKGTRHNVGYMAIDRIAEANRINMNQHKFKAMVGSGFIGGSKVLLVKPLTYMNLSGESLRPIMDFYKLDLSDILVIYDDISLEPGMLRLRTKGSAGGHNGMKSIIKHLGGDTFPRIRVGIGGEKHPGQDLADYVLGHFKDDEKELLAESLDKAEKAAELFAQDEFAEAMNKYSVGKKKRKTLE
;
A
#
# COMPACT_ATOMS: atom_id res chain seq x y z
N VAL A 1 -6.96 -4.37 -35.89
CA VAL A 1 -5.77 -5.24 -35.70
C VAL A 1 -6.09 -6.32 -34.66
N GLU A 2 -6.89 -6.04 -33.63
CA GLU A 2 -7.30 -7.04 -32.63
C GLU A 2 -8.29 -8.09 -33.14
N SER A 3 -9.08 -7.77 -34.15
CA SER A 3 -10.05 -8.72 -34.77
C SER A 3 -9.39 -9.85 -35.59
N PHE A 4 -8.14 -9.65 -36.01
CA PHE A 4 -7.41 -10.66 -36.82
C PHE A 4 -6.72 -11.73 -35.96
N ALA A 5 -6.36 -11.42 -34.74
CA ALA A 5 -5.69 -12.37 -33.85
C ALA A 5 -6.64 -13.49 -33.38
N HIS A 6 -7.93 -13.20 -33.22
CA HIS A 6 -8.93 -14.20 -32.82
C HIS A 6 -9.27 -15.18 -33.95
N LEU A 7 -9.30 -14.73 -35.21
CA LEU A 7 -9.53 -15.59 -36.34
C LEU A 7 -8.40 -16.59 -36.63
N HIS A 8 -7.16 -16.26 -36.20
CA HIS A 8 -6.00 -17.13 -36.47
C HIS A 8 -5.84 -18.30 -35.51
N ASN A 9 -6.40 -18.19 -34.28
CA ASN A 9 -6.30 -19.25 -33.28
C ASN A 9 -7.37 -20.33 -33.39
N ASP A 10 -8.54 -20.02 -33.96
CA ASP A 10 -9.66 -20.97 -34.13
C ASP A 10 -9.52 -21.88 -35.37
N TYR A 11 -8.57 -21.58 -36.26
CA TYR A 11 -8.40 -22.31 -37.55
C TYR A 11 -7.35 -23.42 -37.53
N PHE A 12 -6.70 -23.72 -36.40
CA PHE A 12 -5.60 -24.69 -36.32
C PHE A 12 -5.82 -25.83 -35.32
N ASP A 13 -7.05 -26.13 -34.96
CA ASP A 13 -7.38 -27.38 -34.30
C ASP A 13 -7.52 -28.54 -35.30
N ASP A 14 -7.54 -29.78 -34.84
CA ASP A 14 -7.60 -30.98 -35.72
C ASP A 14 -8.85 -31.06 -36.61
N LYS A 15 -9.82 -30.17 -36.46
CA LYS A 15 -11.02 -30.00 -37.30
C LYS A 15 -10.94 -28.81 -38.27
N SER A 16 -9.83 -28.07 -38.28
CA SER A 16 -9.70 -26.87 -39.12
C SER A 16 -9.72 -27.19 -40.62
N ALA A 17 -9.21 -28.35 -41.03
CA ALA A 17 -9.26 -28.78 -42.43
C ALA A 17 -10.71 -29.03 -42.90
N GLU A 18 -11.57 -29.58 -42.05
CA GLU A 18 -12.99 -29.79 -42.38
C GLU A 18 -13.76 -28.48 -42.48
N ARG A 19 -13.47 -27.50 -41.61
CA ARG A 19 -14.13 -26.18 -41.64
C ARG A 19 -13.70 -25.33 -42.80
N VAL A 20 -12.46 -25.43 -43.25
CA VAL A 20 -11.99 -24.74 -44.47
C VAL A 20 -12.66 -25.33 -45.72
N VAL A 21 -12.85 -26.65 -45.77
CA VAL A 21 -13.57 -27.29 -46.85
C VAL A 21 -15.05 -26.92 -46.84
N ASP A 22 -15.72 -26.89 -45.70
CA ASP A 22 -17.12 -26.44 -45.60
C ASP A 22 -17.29 -24.95 -45.91
N TYR A 23 -16.33 -24.10 -45.57
CA TYR A 23 -16.37 -22.67 -45.84
C TYR A 23 -16.19 -22.35 -47.33
N TYR A 24 -15.29 -23.04 -48.03
CA TYR A 24 -15.00 -22.78 -49.45
C TYR A 24 -15.77 -23.66 -50.44
N PHE A 25 -16.24 -24.84 -50.03
CA PHE A 25 -16.86 -25.83 -50.91
C PHE A 25 -18.22 -26.35 -50.43
N GLY A 26 -18.71 -25.89 -49.28
CA GLY A 26 -20.01 -26.27 -48.73
C GLY A 26 -21.16 -25.67 -49.51
N ASN A 27 -21.92 -26.51 -50.14
CA ASN A 27 -23.26 -26.36 -50.68
C ASN A 27 -23.81 -24.93 -50.91
N GLY A 28 -23.28 -24.21 -51.89
CA GLY A 28 -24.04 -23.20 -52.64
C GLY A 28 -24.70 -22.03 -51.87
N LYS A 29 -24.39 -21.77 -50.62
CA LYS A 29 -24.90 -20.58 -49.88
C LYS A 29 -24.01 -19.39 -50.18
N LYS A 30 -24.54 -18.42 -50.94
CA LYS A 30 -23.90 -17.14 -51.21
C LYS A 30 -23.56 -16.43 -49.90
N LEU A 31 -22.29 -16.04 -49.79
CA LEU A 31 -21.82 -15.13 -48.73
C LEU A 31 -22.55 -13.79 -48.85
N PRO A 32 -22.81 -13.10 -47.73
CA PRO A 32 -23.35 -11.74 -47.77
C PRO A 32 -22.37 -10.79 -48.45
N ASN A 33 -22.89 -9.87 -49.26
CA ASN A 33 -22.21 -8.95 -50.17
C ASN A 33 -21.26 -7.92 -49.58
N SER A 34 -20.64 -8.18 -48.45
CA SER A 34 -19.83 -7.17 -47.72
C SER A 34 -18.44 -7.61 -47.27
N VAL A 35 -17.91 -8.73 -47.80
CA VAL A 35 -16.52 -9.13 -47.55
C VAL A 35 -15.76 -9.03 -48.87
N SER A 36 -14.97 -7.97 -49.02
CA SER A 36 -13.97 -7.85 -50.10
C SER A 36 -12.92 -8.95 -49.89
N GLU A 37 -12.63 -9.69 -50.96
CA GLU A 37 -11.62 -10.75 -50.98
C GLU A 37 -10.27 -10.24 -50.46
N PRO A 38 -9.60 -10.95 -49.54
CA PRO A 38 -8.25 -10.61 -49.14
C PRO A 38 -7.26 -11.09 -50.21
N GLU A 39 -6.76 -10.17 -51.01
CA GLU A 39 -5.73 -10.43 -52.03
C GLU A 39 -4.39 -11.02 -51.55
N PRO A 40 -3.94 -10.91 -50.29
CA PRO A 40 -2.60 -11.38 -49.92
C PRO A 40 -2.44 -12.91 -49.88
N PHE A 41 -3.53 -13.68 -49.78
CA PHE A 41 -3.43 -15.13 -49.56
C PHE A 41 -3.07 -15.92 -50.84
N TYR A 42 -3.38 -15.39 -51.98
CA TYR A 42 -3.12 -16.05 -53.29
C TYR A 42 -1.65 -15.94 -53.70
N GLU A 43 -0.98 -14.86 -53.36
CA GLU A 43 0.45 -14.66 -53.70
C GLU A 43 1.37 -15.49 -52.80
N GLU A 44 1.09 -15.62 -51.50
CA GLU A 44 1.87 -16.48 -50.63
C GLU A 44 1.77 -17.96 -50.98
N TRP A 45 0.59 -18.43 -51.45
CA TRP A 45 0.41 -19.83 -51.85
C TRP A 45 1.18 -20.18 -53.11
N ASN A 46 1.35 -19.25 -54.04
CA ASN A 46 2.12 -19.45 -55.29
C ASN A 46 3.64 -19.50 -55.04
N GLN A 47 4.16 -18.94 -53.96
CA GLN A 47 5.57 -19.04 -53.57
C GLN A 47 5.96 -20.45 -53.08
N TYR A 48 5.03 -21.25 -52.61
CA TYR A 48 5.27 -22.60 -52.09
C TYR A 48 4.99 -23.71 -53.10
N ARG A 49 4.70 -23.40 -54.39
CA ARG A 49 4.65 -24.39 -55.42
C ARG A 49 6.06 -24.93 -55.68
N PRO A 50 6.32 -26.27 -55.56
CA PRO A 50 7.63 -26.84 -55.90
C PRO A 50 7.90 -26.62 -57.39
N LYS A 51 9.00 -25.92 -57.73
CA LYS A 51 9.43 -25.57 -59.06
C LYS A 51 9.82 -26.78 -59.96
N HIS A 52 9.61 -27.98 -59.50
CA HIS A 52 9.99 -29.20 -60.23
C HIS A 52 8.78 -30.12 -60.43
N ARG A 53 7.98 -29.81 -61.44
CA ARG A 53 7.23 -30.83 -62.25
C ARG A 53 6.60 -30.19 -63.42
N ARG A 54 7.38 -29.89 -64.41
CA ARG A 54 6.87 -29.96 -65.81
C ARG A 54 7.25 -31.35 -66.36
N LYS A 55 6.34 -32.28 -66.28
CA LYS A 55 5.97 -33.33 -67.31
C LYS A 55 5.31 -34.52 -66.62
N LYS A 56 4.10 -34.76 -67.02
CA LYS A 56 3.12 -35.81 -66.70
C LYS A 56 2.09 -35.44 -65.65
N ASN A 57 0.89 -35.42 -66.13
CA ASN A 57 -0.38 -35.12 -65.47
C ASN A 57 -0.49 -35.73 -64.08
N PRO A 58 -0.38 -34.89 -63.01
CA PRO A 58 -0.50 -35.39 -61.65
C PRO A 58 -1.92 -35.33 -61.09
N ASP A 59 -2.85 -34.81 -61.89
CA ASP A 59 -4.21 -34.47 -61.43
C ASP A 59 -5.07 -35.69 -61.09
N SER A 60 -4.76 -36.87 -61.62
CA SER A 60 -5.54 -38.07 -61.31
C SER A 60 -5.19 -38.74 -59.93
N ILE A 61 -3.98 -38.58 -59.44
CA ILE A 61 -3.56 -39.21 -58.17
C ILE A 61 -3.89 -38.30 -56.98
N SER A 62 -3.67 -37.01 -57.13
CA SER A 62 -4.01 -36.01 -56.12
C SER A 62 -5.51 -35.88 -55.89
N GLN A 63 -6.29 -35.86 -56.99
CA GLN A 63 -7.74 -35.78 -56.93
C GLN A 63 -8.35 -37.03 -56.27
N ASN A 64 -7.84 -38.21 -56.58
CA ASN A 64 -8.33 -39.47 -56.02
C ASN A 64 -7.92 -39.66 -54.52
N ILE A 65 -6.80 -39.09 -54.10
CA ILE A 65 -6.44 -39.05 -52.66
C ILE A 65 -7.34 -38.08 -51.94
N PHE A 66 -7.68 -36.95 -52.55
CA PHE A 66 -8.57 -35.92 -51.99
C PHE A 66 -10.03 -36.42 -51.93
N ASP A 67 -10.52 -37.06 -52.96
CA ASP A 67 -11.89 -37.56 -53.05
C ASP A 67 -12.15 -38.75 -52.09
N ASN A 68 -11.12 -39.53 -51.73
CA ASN A 68 -11.20 -40.61 -50.73
C ASN A 68 -10.97 -40.14 -49.29
N ALA A 69 -10.29 -39.02 -49.07
CA ALA A 69 -10.16 -38.40 -47.75
C ALA A 69 -11.45 -37.66 -47.32
N SER A 70 -12.32 -37.30 -48.29
CA SER A 70 -13.59 -36.61 -48.04
C SER A 70 -14.76 -37.51 -47.62
N GLY A 71 -14.50 -38.70 -47.07
CA GLY A 71 -15.48 -39.40 -46.23
C GLY A 71 -16.53 -40.26 -46.92
N LYS A 72 -16.29 -40.77 -48.12
CA LYS A 72 -17.17 -41.81 -48.73
C LYS A 72 -16.68 -43.25 -48.55
N GLY A 73 -15.70 -43.46 -47.68
CA GLY A 73 -15.22 -44.79 -47.30
C GLY A 73 -15.42 -45.06 -45.82
N GLN A 74 -16.35 -45.94 -45.47
CA GLN A 74 -16.46 -46.45 -44.10
C GLN A 74 -15.14 -47.13 -43.70
N ASN A 75 -14.61 -46.74 -42.53
CA ASN A 75 -13.53 -47.44 -41.80
C ASN A 75 -12.06 -46.99 -42.02
N GLY A 76 -11.71 -45.83 -42.46
CA GLY A 76 -10.33 -45.31 -42.25
C GLY A 76 -9.16 -46.18 -42.76
N LYS A 77 -9.39 -47.25 -43.53
CA LYS A 77 -8.35 -48.07 -44.12
C LYS A 77 -8.24 -47.79 -45.61
N LEU A 78 -7.03 -47.42 -46.06
CA LEU A 78 -6.68 -47.32 -47.45
C LEU A 78 -7.01 -48.67 -48.16
N PRO A 79 -7.65 -48.61 -49.36
CA PRO A 79 -7.89 -49.81 -50.13
C PRO A 79 -6.57 -50.59 -50.39
N GLU A 80 -6.55 -51.88 -50.23
CA GLU A 80 -5.35 -52.74 -50.38
C GLU A 80 -4.62 -52.55 -51.72
N LYS A 81 -5.34 -52.21 -52.79
CA LYS A 81 -4.77 -51.94 -54.12
C LYS A 81 -3.86 -50.67 -54.15
N TRP A 82 -3.83 -49.84 -53.10
CA TRP A 82 -3.00 -48.62 -53.03
C TRP A 82 -1.82 -48.82 -52.07
N ALA A 83 -1.64 -49.99 -51.51
CA ALA A 83 -0.59 -50.34 -50.57
C ALA A 83 0.74 -50.65 -51.27
N THR A 84 1.08 -49.90 -52.33
CA THR A 84 2.40 -50.03 -52.95
C THR A 84 3.47 -49.49 -51.98
N GLN A 85 4.65 -50.13 -52.06
CA GLN A 85 5.78 -49.77 -51.17
C GLN A 85 6.16 -48.28 -51.28
N ASP A 86 5.99 -47.71 -52.47
CA ASP A 86 6.25 -46.30 -52.77
C ASP A 86 5.24 -45.33 -52.12
N ALA A 87 3.96 -45.72 -52.06
CA ALA A 87 2.92 -44.90 -51.41
C ALA A 87 3.11 -44.86 -49.90
N LYS A 88 3.48 -46.01 -49.29
CA LYS A 88 3.81 -46.04 -47.85
C LYS A 88 5.07 -45.22 -47.50
N ALA A 89 6.09 -45.25 -48.34
CA ALA A 89 7.29 -44.45 -48.18
C ALA A 89 7.01 -42.94 -48.31
N ALA A 90 6.15 -42.54 -49.27
CA ALA A 90 5.73 -41.15 -49.44
C ALA A 90 4.96 -40.61 -48.26
N VAL A 91 4.01 -41.39 -47.70
CA VAL A 91 3.25 -41.00 -46.48
C VAL A 91 4.19 -40.88 -45.29
N SER A 92 5.08 -41.85 -45.08
CA SER A 92 6.06 -41.79 -43.95
C SER A 92 7.00 -40.56 -44.07
N SER A 93 7.48 -40.27 -45.29
CA SER A 93 8.30 -39.06 -45.55
C SER A 93 7.52 -37.78 -45.24
N TRP A 94 6.28 -37.67 -45.71
CA TRP A 94 5.41 -36.53 -45.44
C TRP A 94 5.11 -36.34 -43.94
N GLU A 95 4.79 -37.39 -43.23
CA GLU A 95 4.58 -37.36 -41.77
C GLU A 95 5.83 -36.89 -41.02
N SER A 96 7.02 -37.40 -41.43
CA SER A 96 8.28 -36.99 -40.82
C SER A 96 8.57 -35.50 -41.05
N GLU A 97 8.28 -35.00 -42.22
CA GLU A 97 8.48 -33.58 -42.57
C GLU A 97 7.49 -32.68 -41.85
N ARG A 98 6.22 -33.08 -41.75
CA ARG A 98 5.19 -32.40 -40.96
C ARG A 98 5.57 -32.34 -39.46
N LYS A 99 6.12 -33.45 -38.94
CA LYS A 99 6.62 -33.48 -37.54
C LYS A 99 7.80 -32.53 -37.30
N LYS A 100 8.70 -32.38 -38.28
CA LYS A 100 9.80 -31.41 -38.23
C LYS A 100 9.29 -29.97 -38.30
N GLN A 101 8.31 -29.67 -39.14
CA GLN A 101 7.71 -28.34 -39.25
C GLN A 101 6.96 -27.97 -37.97
N ARG A 102 6.15 -28.88 -37.40
CA ARG A 102 5.49 -28.64 -36.09
C ARG A 102 6.50 -28.34 -34.97
N LYS A 103 7.62 -29.08 -34.90
CA LYS A 103 8.68 -28.79 -33.92
C LYS A 103 9.31 -27.41 -34.13
N LYS A 104 9.61 -27.00 -35.37
CA LYS A 104 10.14 -25.69 -35.69
C LYS A 104 9.17 -24.55 -35.28
N GLN A 105 7.89 -24.76 -35.53
CA GLN A 105 6.85 -23.80 -35.21
C GLN A 105 6.68 -23.65 -33.69
N GLN A 106 6.67 -24.78 -32.97
CA GLN A 106 6.65 -24.74 -31.48
C GLN A 106 7.87 -24.04 -30.88
N GLN A 107 9.05 -24.24 -31.49
CA GLN A 107 10.26 -23.53 -31.06
C GLN A 107 10.18 -22.01 -31.27
N LYS A 108 9.62 -21.59 -32.44
CA LYS A 108 9.39 -20.18 -32.76
C LYS A 108 8.43 -19.53 -31.73
N VAL A 109 7.31 -20.18 -31.44
CA VAL A 109 6.33 -19.69 -30.45
C VAL A 109 6.97 -19.55 -29.07
N LYS A 110 7.69 -20.57 -28.59
CA LYS A 110 8.40 -20.51 -27.29
C LYS A 110 9.43 -19.38 -27.23
N MET A 111 10.14 -19.16 -28.32
CA MET A 111 11.12 -18.06 -28.39
C MET A 111 10.44 -16.69 -28.37
N GLN A 112 9.29 -16.57 -29.03
CA GLN A 112 8.50 -15.34 -29.06
C GLN A 112 7.93 -15.01 -27.66
N GLU A 113 7.37 -16.01 -26.98
CA GLU A 113 6.91 -15.88 -25.60
C GLU A 113 8.03 -15.47 -24.63
N GLN A 114 9.24 -16.05 -24.78
CA GLN A 114 10.39 -15.65 -23.97
C GLN A 114 10.78 -14.19 -24.23
N LEU A 115 10.77 -13.75 -25.48
CA LEU A 115 11.10 -12.37 -25.83
C LEU A 115 10.05 -11.38 -25.29
N GLU A 116 8.78 -11.72 -25.34
CA GLU A 116 7.70 -10.92 -24.77
C GLU A 116 7.83 -10.80 -23.24
N ARG A 117 8.09 -11.92 -22.56
CA ARG A 117 8.35 -11.90 -21.09
C ARG A 117 9.56 -11.03 -20.73
N GLN A 118 10.62 -11.04 -21.56
CA GLN A 118 11.76 -10.16 -21.32
C GLN A 118 11.41 -8.68 -21.52
N ARG A 119 10.64 -8.36 -22.56
CA ARG A 119 10.16 -6.99 -22.81
C ARG A 119 9.25 -6.49 -21.69
N GLN A 120 8.38 -7.35 -21.18
CA GLN A 120 7.47 -7.01 -20.07
C GLN A 120 8.25 -6.71 -18.80
N LYS A 121 9.23 -7.55 -18.42
CA LYS A 121 10.12 -7.29 -17.29
C LYS A 121 10.98 -6.03 -17.43
N GLN A 122 11.35 -5.67 -18.66
CA GLN A 122 12.07 -4.40 -18.89
C GLN A 122 11.16 -3.19 -18.73
N LYS A 123 9.89 -3.27 -19.18
CA LYS A 123 8.89 -2.21 -18.97
C LYS A 123 8.60 -2.00 -17.48
N GLU A 124 8.32 -3.08 -16.75
CA GLU A 124 8.08 -3.02 -15.30
C GLU A 124 9.24 -2.35 -14.55
N LYS A 125 10.49 -2.71 -14.87
CA LYS A 125 11.67 -2.06 -14.28
C LYS A 125 11.83 -0.59 -14.66
N GLN A 126 11.36 -0.18 -15.83
CA GLN A 126 11.39 1.23 -16.24
C GLN A 126 10.29 2.03 -15.53
N GLU A 127 9.11 1.45 -15.35
CA GLU A 127 8.00 2.04 -14.62
C GLU A 127 8.34 2.21 -13.13
N GLU A 128 8.90 1.18 -12.47
CA GLU A 128 9.39 1.29 -11.09
C GLU A 128 10.41 2.43 -10.93
N LYS A 129 11.40 2.53 -11.83
CA LYS A 129 12.39 3.61 -11.80
C LYS A 129 11.79 5.00 -12.03
N GLN A 130 10.74 5.09 -12.83
CA GLN A 130 10.04 6.37 -13.05
C GLN A 130 9.21 6.78 -11.83
N GLU A 131 8.52 5.81 -11.20
CA GLU A 131 7.79 6.05 -9.96
C GLU A 131 8.72 6.46 -8.81
N GLU A 132 9.86 5.81 -8.68
CA GLU A 132 10.85 6.15 -7.66
C GLU A 132 11.40 7.59 -7.85
N LYS A 133 11.74 7.96 -9.09
CA LYS A 133 12.13 9.33 -9.44
C LYS A 133 11.02 10.37 -9.21
N GLN A 134 9.77 10.01 -9.46
CA GLN A 134 8.64 10.91 -9.17
C GLN A 134 8.43 11.10 -7.67
N LYS A 135 8.55 10.02 -6.89
CA LYS A 135 8.48 10.08 -5.41
C LYS A 135 9.62 10.92 -4.82
N GLU A 136 10.80 10.81 -5.40
CA GLU A 136 11.97 11.60 -4.96
C GLU A 136 11.80 13.09 -5.30
N LYS A 137 11.35 13.43 -6.51
CA LYS A 137 11.01 14.81 -6.89
C LYS A 137 9.89 15.41 -6.05
N GLN A 138 8.85 14.63 -5.72
CA GLN A 138 7.79 15.09 -4.81
C GLN A 138 8.32 15.36 -3.40
N LYS A 139 9.25 14.53 -2.90
CA LYS A 139 9.92 14.78 -1.61
C LYS A 139 10.75 16.06 -1.64
N GLU A 140 11.52 16.28 -2.70
CA GLU A 140 12.31 17.52 -2.85
C GLU A 140 11.43 18.77 -2.97
N GLN A 141 10.36 18.71 -3.76
CA GLN A 141 9.40 19.82 -3.85
C GLN A 141 8.71 20.12 -2.52
N THR A 142 8.37 19.07 -1.75
CA THR A 142 7.78 19.24 -0.43
C THR A 142 8.76 19.91 0.55
N LEU A 143 10.03 19.51 0.51
CA LEU A 143 11.10 20.13 1.30
C LEU A 143 11.32 21.60 0.91
N GLN A 144 11.45 21.89 -0.39
CA GLN A 144 11.62 23.27 -0.89
C GLN A 144 10.43 24.18 -0.58
N ASN A 145 9.19 23.64 -0.65
CA ASN A 145 8.01 24.38 -0.25
C ASN A 145 7.98 24.64 1.27
N GLN A 146 8.41 23.68 2.10
CA GLN A 146 8.56 23.87 3.53
C GLN A 146 9.62 24.94 3.87
N GLU A 147 10.74 24.95 3.17
CA GLU A 147 11.79 25.98 3.36
C GLU A 147 11.32 27.38 2.90
N LYS A 148 10.56 27.47 1.80
CA LYS A 148 9.98 28.74 1.35
C LYS A 148 8.94 29.29 2.31
N THR A 149 8.04 28.43 2.83
CA THR A 149 7.03 28.80 3.82
C THR A 149 7.68 29.30 5.10
N ASN A 150 8.70 28.61 5.61
CA ASN A 150 9.48 29.06 6.78
C ASN A 150 10.16 30.41 6.52
N THR A 151 10.65 30.68 5.30
CA THR A 151 11.35 31.92 4.98
C THR A 151 10.37 33.11 4.84
N GLU A 152 9.15 32.86 4.36
CA GLU A 152 8.10 33.87 4.26
C GLU A 152 7.47 34.19 5.63
N GLU A 153 7.29 33.20 6.50
CA GLU A 153 6.82 33.35 7.87
C GLU A 153 7.79 34.16 8.74
N ILE A 154 9.11 33.98 8.56
CA ILE A 154 10.14 34.77 9.25
C ILE A 154 10.06 36.30 8.83
N LYS A 155 9.65 36.58 7.58
CA LYS A 155 9.52 37.97 7.09
C LYS A 155 8.26 38.67 7.58
N SER A 156 7.21 37.92 7.99
CA SER A 156 5.93 38.53 8.43
C SER A 156 5.88 38.92 9.90
N GLY A 157 6.93 38.66 10.70
CA GLY A 157 7.01 39.12 12.10
C GLY A 157 6.05 38.42 13.09
N LYS A 158 5.24 37.45 12.61
CA LYS A 158 4.47 36.52 13.45
C LYS A 158 5.05 35.11 13.23
N GLU A 159 6.13 34.80 13.96
CA GLU A 159 6.60 33.43 14.08
C GLU A 159 5.51 32.59 14.76
N HIS A 160 4.60 32.00 13.98
CA HIS A 160 3.84 30.85 14.47
C HIS A 160 4.79 29.65 14.52
N ARG A 161 5.56 29.59 15.60
CA ARG A 161 6.43 28.44 15.89
C ARG A 161 5.58 27.17 15.91
N MET A 162 6.08 26.11 15.25
CA MET A 162 5.40 24.83 15.29
C MET A 162 5.24 24.35 16.74
N LYS A 163 4.06 23.98 17.13
CA LYS A 163 3.80 23.35 18.43
C LYS A 163 3.87 21.83 18.32
N VAL A 164 4.43 21.18 19.31
CA VAL A 164 4.54 19.72 19.37
C VAL A 164 3.72 19.19 20.54
N ILE A 165 2.81 18.28 20.25
CA ILE A 165 1.94 17.65 21.25
C ILE A 165 2.29 16.16 21.29
N VAL A 166 2.78 15.71 22.43
CA VAL A 166 3.32 14.36 22.65
C VAL A 166 2.44 13.61 23.63
N GLY A 167 1.93 12.46 23.22
CA GLY A 167 1.28 11.52 24.13
C GLY A 167 2.23 10.39 24.49
N LEU A 168 2.36 10.10 25.77
CA LEU A 168 3.20 8.99 26.24
C LEU A 168 2.44 7.67 26.25
N GLY A 169 3.15 6.60 25.92
CA GLY A 169 2.63 5.24 25.86
C GLY A 169 3.70 4.24 25.42
N ASN A 170 3.35 2.97 25.42
CA ASN A 170 4.16 1.86 24.90
C ASN A 170 3.62 1.41 23.53
N PRO A 171 4.48 1.10 22.55
CA PRO A 171 4.08 0.97 21.14
C PRO A 171 3.47 -0.37 20.76
N THR A 172 3.48 -1.40 21.61
CA THR A 172 2.99 -2.73 21.22
C THR A 172 1.52 -2.94 21.56
N ASP A 173 0.84 -3.81 20.82
CA ASP A 173 -0.60 -4.07 20.97
C ASP A 173 -1.01 -4.56 22.36
N GLN A 174 -0.11 -5.22 23.09
CA GLN A 174 -0.35 -5.66 24.46
C GLN A 174 -0.62 -4.50 25.45
N TYR A 175 -0.16 -3.27 25.13
CA TYR A 175 -0.38 -2.08 25.96
C TYR A 175 -1.53 -1.20 25.46
N LYS A 176 -2.15 -1.57 24.34
CA LYS A 176 -3.27 -0.81 23.78
C LYS A 176 -4.43 -0.78 24.77
N GLY A 177 -4.92 0.42 25.06
CA GLY A 177 -6.02 0.61 26.02
C GLY A 177 -5.64 0.49 27.48
N THR A 178 -4.37 0.29 27.84
CA THR A 178 -3.91 0.32 29.23
C THR A 178 -3.88 1.75 29.79
N ARG A 179 -3.92 1.89 31.12
CA ARG A 179 -3.84 3.19 31.79
C ARG A 179 -2.58 3.96 31.43
N HIS A 180 -1.45 3.26 31.26
CA HIS A 180 -0.16 3.87 30.91
C HIS A 180 -0.12 4.39 29.46
N ASN A 181 -1.08 3.98 28.63
CA ASN A 181 -1.22 4.44 27.24
C ASN A 181 -2.25 5.58 27.07
N VAL A 182 -2.72 6.19 28.16
CA VAL A 182 -3.69 7.29 28.08
C VAL A 182 -3.18 8.49 27.28
N GLY A 183 -1.87 8.73 27.29
CA GLY A 183 -1.27 9.75 26.43
C GLY A 183 -1.44 9.45 24.93
N TYR A 184 -1.27 8.20 24.52
CA TYR A 184 -1.55 7.77 23.14
C TYR A 184 -3.02 7.95 22.78
N MET A 185 -3.93 7.58 23.68
CA MET A 185 -5.37 7.77 23.48
C MET A 185 -5.73 9.25 23.32
N ALA A 186 -5.08 10.14 24.07
CA ALA A 186 -5.27 11.58 23.93
C ALA A 186 -4.80 12.08 22.56
N ILE A 187 -3.64 11.61 22.05
CA ILE A 187 -3.19 11.96 20.70
C ILE A 187 -4.16 11.44 19.64
N ASP A 188 -4.70 10.22 19.79
CA ASP A 188 -5.69 9.70 18.85
C ASP A 188 -6.96 10.56 18.81
N ARG A 189 -7.44 10.99 19.99
CA ARG A 189 -8.60 11.87 20.11
C ARG A 189 -8.34 13.24 19.48
N ILE A 190 -7.18 13.85 19.73
CA ILE A 190 -6.77 15.13 19.13
C ILE A 190 -6.64 15.00 17.61
N ALA A 191 -6.03 13.92 17.13
CA ALA A 191 -5.84 13.67 15.71
C ALA A 191 -7.19 13.50 14.97
N GLU A 192 -8.11 12.74 15.56
CA GLU A 192 -9.47 12.53 15.01
C GLU A 192 -10.26 13.84 14.94
N ALA A 193 -10.30 14.60 16.04
CA ALA A 193 -11.03 15.88 16.13
C ALA A 193 -10.53 16.91 15.11
N ASN A 194 -9.24 16.90 14.79
CA ASN A 194 -8.61 17.86 13.88
C ASN A 194 -8.27 17.27 12.51
N ARG A 195 -8.71 16.05 12.19
CA ARG A 195 -8.49 15.35 10.91
C ARG A 195 -7.02 15.24 10.54
N ILE A 196 -6.16 15.01 11.52
CA ILE A 196 -4.71 14.85 11.35
C ILE A 196 -4.38 13.36 11.19
N ASN A 197 -3.76 12.97 10.07
CA ASN A 197 -3.36 11.59 9.84
C ASN A 197 -2.06 11.25 10.59
N MET A 198 -2.14 10.25 11.49
CA MET A 198 -1.02 9.70 12.24
C MET A 198 -0.38 8.54 11.45
N ASN A 199 0.32 8.83 10.34
CA ASN A 199 0.81 7.79 9.42
C ASN A 199 2.30 7.91 9.05
N GLN A 200 3.05 8.83 9.64
CA GLN A 200 4.47 8.99 9.36
C GLN A 200 5.31 8.40 10.49
N HIS A 201 6.32 7.62 10.13
CA HIS A 201 7.30 7.06 11.07
C HIS A 201 8.59 7.87 10.98
N LYS A 202 8.81 8.80 11.93
CA LYS A 202 10.00 9.65 12.02
C LYS A 202 10.44 9.81 13.48
N PHE A 203 11.72 10.06 13.73
CA PHE A 203 12.25 10.33 15.06
C PHE A 203 11.96 9.24 16.10
N LYS A 204 11.96 7.98 15.69
CA LYS A 204 11.51 6.84 16.53
C LYS A 204 10.09 7.07 17.10
N ALA A 205 9.20 7.71 16.32
CA ALA A 205 7.82 8.01 16.68
C ALA A 205 6.89 7.82 15.50
N MET A 206 5.61 7.60 15.80
CA MET A 206 4.52 7.82 14.86
C MET A 206 4.12 9.29 14.97
N VAL A 207 4.11 10.00 13.85
CA VAL A 207 3.81 11.44 13.83
C VAL A 207 2.74 11.78 12.81
N GLY A 208 1.97 12.84 13.12
CA GLY A 208 1.01 13.46 12.22
C GLY A 208 1.18 14.98 12.27
N SER A 209 1.24 15.62 11.09
CA SER A 209 1.35 17.07 10.98
C SER A 209 0.04 17.67 10.48
N GLY A 210 -0.39 18.78 11.05
CA GLY A 210 -1.62 19.48 10.68
C GLY A 210 -1.75 20.83 11.33
N PHE A 211 -2.98 21.31 11.41
CA PHE A 211 -3.31 22.60 12.05
C PHE A 211 -4.35 22.39 13.13
N ILE A 212 -4.17 23.06 14.26
CA ILE A 212 -5.14 23.12 15.37
C ILE A 212 -5.33 24.59 15.74
N GLY A 213 -6.56 25.07 15.71
CA GLY A 213 -6.86 26.48 16.02
C GLY A 213 -6.08 27.49 15.15
N GLY A 214 -5.74 27.12 13.89
CA GLY A 214 -4.96 27.95 12.97
C GLY A 214 -3.44 27.83 13.14
N SER A 215 -2.95 27.14 14.18
CA SER A 215 -1.53 26.97 14.45
C SER A 215 -1.01 25.63 13.92
N LYS A 216 0.20 25.63 13.34
CA LYS A 216 0.84 24.42 12.84
C LYS A 216 1.28 23.53 14.00
N VAL A 217 0.88 22.26 13.97
CA VAL A 217 1.19 21.31 15.04
C VAL A 217 1.79 20.02 14.50
N LEU A 218 2.62 19.39 15.33
CA LEU A 218 3.09 18.02 15.15
C LEU A 218 2.56 17.18 16.31
N LEU A 219 1.72 16.21 16.03
CA LEU A 219 1.27 15.20 16.98
C LEU A 219 2.28 14.06 17.01
N VAL A 220 2.64 13.57 18.20
CA VAL A 220 3.73 12.60 18.36
C VAL A 220 3.32 11.50 19.33
N LYS A 221 3.47 10.24 18.90
CA LYS A 221 3.46 9.04 19.73
C LYS A 221 4.85 8.40 19.67
N PRO A 222 5.70 8.52 20.69
CA PRO A 222 7.00 7.86 20.71
C PRO A 222 6.86 6.35 20.52
N LEU A 223 7.56 5.75 19.57
CA LEU A 223 7.60 4.30 19.35
C LEU A 223 8.72 3.62 20.13
N THR A 224 9.36 4.35 21.02
CA THR A 224 10.24 3.84 22.06
C THR A 224 9.39 3.32 23.22
N TYR A 225 9.95 2.43 24.03
CA TYR A 225 9.29 2.13 25.31
C TYR A 225 9.25 3.36 26.20
N MET A 226 8.32 3.37 27.17
CA MET A 226 8.05 4.51 28.07
C MET A 226 9.32 5.14 28.66
N ASN A 227 10.24 4.33 29.17
CA ASN A 227 11.49 4.77 29.76
C ASN A 227 12.50 5.40 28.80
N LEU A 228 12.24 5.33 27.49
CA LEU A 228 13.07 5.87 26.39
C LEU A 228 12.37 6.99 25.60
N SER A 229 11.22 7.50 26.06
CA SER A 229 10.42 8.49 25.33
C SER A 229 11.21 9.77 24.97
N GLY A 230 12.18 10.16 25.75
CA GLY A 230 13.05 11.31 25.45
C GLY A 230 13.93 11.14 24.21
N GLU A 231 14.24 9.89 23.81
CA GLU A 231 15.00 9.61 22.59
C GLU A 231 14.24 9.95 21.31
N SER A 232 12.92 9.98 21.37
CA SER A 232 12.06 10.49 20.29
C SER A 232 11.98 12.00 20.27
N LEU A 233 11.86 12.63 21.44
CA LEU A 233 11.60 14.07 21.54
C LEU A 233 12.83 14.92 21.26
N ARG A 234 14.02 14.49 21.70
CA ARG A 234 15.24 15.27 21.51
C ARG A 234 15.52 15.56 20.02
N PRO A 235 15.52 14.55 19.12
CA PRO A 235 15.68 14.80 17.68
C PRO A 235 14.58 15.69 17.07
N ILE A 236 13.33 15.61 17.55
CA ILE A 236 12.24 16.50 17.10
C ILE A 236 12.55 17.93 17.48
N MET A 237 12.93 18.18 18.74
CA MET A 237 13.26 19.50 19.24
C MET A 237 14.42 20.13 18.46
N ASP A 238 15.48 19.35 18.20
CA ASP A 238 16.65 19.83 17.46
C ASP A 238 16.33 20.12 16.00
N PHE A 239 15.54 19.27 15.35
CA PHE A 239 15.17 19.41 13.94
C PHE A 239 14.29 20.63 13.69
N TYR A 240 13.29 20.85 14.53
CA TYR A 240 12.36 21.98 14.39
C TYR A 240 12.80 23.23 15.17
N LYS A 241 13.98 23.19 15.84
CA LYS A 241 14.55 24.29 16.63
C LYS A 241 13.55 24.84 17.67
N LEU A 242 12.93 23.93 18.41
CA LEU A 242 11.87 24.24 19.36
C LEU A 242 12.43 24.64 20.72
N ASP A 243 11.73 25.55 21.40
CA ASP A 243 11.91 25.80 22.81
C ASP A 243 11.09 24.81 23.66
N LEU A 244 11.41 24.67 24.95
CA LEU A 244 10.65 23.82 25.86
C LEU A 244 9.17 24.24 25.97
N SER A 245 8.86 25.52 25.77
CA SER A 245 7.50 26.08 25.78
C SER A 245 6.67 25.64 24.59
N ASP A 246 7.31 25.19 23.50
CA ASP A 246 6.61 24.73 22.29
C ASP A 246 6.21 23.24 22.35
N ILE A 247 6.52 22.57 23.47
CA ILE A 247 6.25 21.14 23.68
C ILE A 247 5.18 20.95 24.75
N LEU A 248 4.10 20.26 24.41
CA LEU A 248 3.08 19.78 25.36
C LEU A 248 3.20 18.26 25.50
N VAL A 249 3.32 17.77 26.74
CA VAL A 249 3.38 16.34 27.04
C VAL A 249 2.13 15.87 27.78
N ILE A 250 1.45 14.85 27.25
CA ILE A 250 0.24 14.25 27.84
C ILE A 250 0.59 12.85 28.36
N TYR A 251 0.30 12.59 29.65
CA TYR A 251 0.64 11.34 30.29
C TYR A 251 -0.26 11.03 31.51
N ASP A 252 -0.19 9.80 31.98
CA ASP A 252 -0.98 9.29 33.09
C ASP A 252 -0.51 9.81 34.47
N ASP A 253 -1.45 10.00 35.35
CA ASP A 253 -1.20 10.39 36.75
C ASP A 253 -2.05 9.59 37.72
N ILE A 254 -1.39 8.72 38.47
CA ILE A 254 -2.03 7.86 39.48
C ILE A 254 -2.54 8.63 40.70
N SER A 255 -2.05 9.84 40.95
CA SER A 255 -2.50 10.69 42.06
C SER A 255 -3.80 11.44 41.77
N LEU A 256 -4.34 11.31 40.56
CA LEU A 256 -5.60 11.91 40.13
C LEU A 256 -6.61 10.82 39.80
N GLU A 257 -7.84 11.03 40.21
CA GLU A 257 -8.96 10.14 39.85
C GLU A 257 -9.30 10.24 38.36
N PRO A 258 -9.84 9.19 37.72
CA PRO A 258 -10.38 9.26 36.36
C PRO A 258 -11.36 10.43 36.24
N GLY A 259 -11.43 11.08 35.07
CA GLY A 259 -12.24 12.30 34.86
C GLY A 259 -11.51 13.59 35.20
N MET A 260 -10.36 13.52 35.90
CA MET A 260 -9.61 14.70 36.36
C MET A 260 -8.35 14.92 35.52
N LEU A 261 -8.09 16.20 35.20
CA LEU A 261 -6.84 16.64 34.57
C LEU A 261 -6.07 17.59 35.49
N ARG A 262 -4.74 17.55 35.41
CA ARG A 262 -3.88 18.56 36.03
C ARG A 262 -2.88 19.09 34.99
N LEU A 263 -3.03 20.36 34.66
CA LEU A 263 -2.17 21.07 33.74
C LEU A 263 -1.10 21.86 34.51
N ARG A 264 0.14 21.83 34.01
CA ARG A 264 1.28 22.54 34.59
C ARG A 264 2.25 22.97 33.49
N THR A 265 2.97 24.05 33.69
CA THR A 265 4.06 24.52 32.82
C THR A 265 5.43 24.01 33.26
N LYS A 266 5.54 23.46 34.46
CA LYS A 266 6.79 22.90 35.01
C LYS A 266 6.52 21.83 36.04
N GLY A 267 7.51 21.00 36.33
CA GLY A 267 7.46 20.05 37.44
C GLY A 267 8.34 18.83 37.23
N SER A 268 8.68 18.17 38.35
CA SER A 268 9.44 16.93 38.33
C SER A 268 8.68 15.78 37.62
N ALA A 269 9.36 14.67 37.40
CA ALA A 269 8.79 13.48 36.81
C ALA A 269 7.73 12.76 37.67
N GLY A 270 7.67 13.02 38.98
CA GLY A 270 6.68 12.43 39.89
C GLY A 270 6.67 10.89 39.90
N GLY A 271 7.81 10.24 39.63
CA GLY A 271 7.89 8.78 39.53
C GLY A 271 7.67 8.23 38.15
N HIS A 272 7.09 8.99 37.23
CA HIS A 272 6.74 8.54 35.87
C HIS A 272 7.99 8.36 34.99
N ASN A 273 8.26 7.14 34.51
CA ASN A 273 9.49 6.81 33.78
C ASN A 273 9.64 7.56 32.47
N GLY A 274 8.56 7.73 31.69
CA GLY A 274 8.56 8.52 30.46
C GLY A 274 8.95 9.98 30.69
N MET A 275 8.41 10.59 31.76
CA MET A 275 8.75 11.96 32.14
C MET A 275 10.19 12.08 32.61
N LYS A 276 10.74 11.09 33.34
CA LYS A 276 12.17 11.06 33.70
C LYS A 276 13.05 11.08 32.44
N SER A 277 12.70 10.26 31.45
CA SER A 277 13.42 10.20 30.18
C SER A 277 13.35 11.54 29.42
N ILE A 278 12.16 12.14 29.31
CA ILE A 278 11.98 13.42 28.61
C ILE A 278 12.80 14.54 29.31
N ILE A 279 12.65 14.72 30.62
CA ILE A 279 13.37 15.75 31.36
C ILE A 279 14.89 15.59 31.18
N LYS A 280 15.41 14.37 31.24
CA LYS A 280 16.83 14.07 31.02
C LYS A 280 17.30 14.47 29.64
N HIS A 281 16.56 14.12 28.58
CA HIS A 281 16.96 14.36 27.19
C HIS A 281 16.75 15.81 26.75
N LEU A 282 15.72 16.48 27.26
CA LEU A 282 15.47 17.88 26.94
C LEU A 282 16.30 18.86 27.78
N GLY A 283 16.91 18.38 28.85
CA GLY A 283 17.76 19.19 29.72
C GLY A 283 16.99 20.17 30.60
N GLY A 284 15.68 19.98 30.82
CA GLY A 284 14.86 20.84 31.64
C GLY A 284 13.47 20.27 31.91
N ASP A 285 12.82 20.84 32.92
CA ASP A 285 11.48 20.43 33.37
C ASP A 285 10.40 21.53 33.18
N THR A 286 10.78 22.63 32.52
CA THR A 286 9.91 23.80 32.31
C THR A 286 9.25 23.72 30.95
N PHE A 287 8.28 22.81 30.80
CA PHE A 287 7.45 22.65 29.59
C PHE A 287 6.00 22.32 29.97
N PRO A 288 5.03 22.74 29.14
CA PRO A 288 3.61 22.42 29.27
C PRO A 288 3.35 20.91 29.36
N ARG A 289 2.47 20.51 30.26
CA ARG A 289 2.06 19.11 30.45
C ARG A 289 0.63 18.98 30.91
N ILE A 290 -0.04 17.96 30.41
CA ILE A 290 -1.35 17.51 30.86
C ILE A 290 -1.19 16.16 31.55
N ARG A 291 -1.56 16.10 32.80
CA ARG A 291 -1.59 14.86 33.60
C ARG A 291 -3.03 14.38 33.62
N VAL A 292 -3.26 13.19 33.04
CA VAL A 292 -4.58 12.56 32.98
C VAL A 292 -4.74 11.62 34.15
N GLY A 293 -5.80 11.79 34.93
CA GLY A 293 -6.09 10.95 36.09
C GLY A 293 -6.39 9.52 35.71
N ILE A 294 -5.66 8.61 36.31
CA ILE A 294 -5.87 7.17 36.20
C ILE A 294 -5.97 6.47 37.55
N GLY A 295 -5.91 7.27 38.64
CA GLY A 295 -5.93 6.77 40.02
C GLY A 295 -7.29 6.15 40.35
N GLY A 296 -7.29 5.22 41.29
CA GLY A 296 -8.46 4.51 41.78
C GLY A 296 -8.10 3.68 43.00
N GLU A 297 -9.03 2.90 43.46
CA GLU A 297 -8.78 1.95 44.54
C GLU A 297 -7.80 0.89 44.09
N LYS A 298 -6.64 0.88 44.71
CA LYS A 298 -5.65 -0.18 44.56
C LYS A 298 -6.01 -1.34 45.47
N HIS A 299 -5.93 -2.54 44.96
CA HIS A 299 -5.99 -3.70 45.84
C HIS A 299 -4.77 -3.71 46.78
N PRO A 300 -4.95 -4.03 48.07
CA PRO A 300 -3.82 -4.17 48.99
C PRO A 300 -2.77 -5.13 48.41
N GLY A 301 -1.52 -4.68 48.27
CA GLY A 301 -0.43 -5.48 47.70
C GLY A 301 -0.27 -5.44 46.18
N GLN A 302 -1.10 -4.71 45.46
CA GLN A 302 -0.94 -4.56 43.98
C GLN A 302 0.28 -3.70 43.67
N ASP A 303 1.19 -4.22 42.82
CA ASP A 303 2.32 -3.43 42.29
C ASP A 303 1.82 -2.26 41.44
N LEU A 304 2.53 -1.15 41.56
CA LEU A 304 2.24 0.05 40.78
C LEU A 304 2.38 -0.19 39.26
N ALA A 305 3.37 -0.99 38.86
CA ALA A 305 3.59 -1.33 37.46
C ALA A 305 2.40 -2.11 36.91
N ASP A 306 1.91 -3.11 37.63
CA ASP A 306 0.74 -3.90 37.22
C ASP A 306 -0.53 -3.05 37.12
N TYR A 307 -0.69 -2.09 38.04
CA TYR A 307 -1.84 -1.21 37.98
C TYR A 307 -1.85 -0.32 36.73
N VAL A 308 -0.74 0.33 36.40
CA VAL A 308 -0.69 1.24 35.23
C VAL A 308 -0.72 0.46 33.90
N LEU A 309 -0.27 -0.77 33.89
CA LEU A 309 -0.35 -1.64 32.71
C LEU A 309 -1.72 -2.35 32.58
N GLY A 310 -2.60 -2.21 33.57
CA GLY A 310 -3.97 -2.69 33.51
C GLY A 310 -4.88 -1.79 32.67
N HIS A 311 -6.01 -2.35 32.24
CA HIS A 311 -7.04 -1.62 31.50
C HIS A 311 -7.98 -0.86 32.41
N PHE A 312 -8.66 0.14 31.86
CA PHE A 312 -9.74 0.84 32.55
C PHE A 312 -10.93 -0.09 32.72
N LYS A 313 -11.59 -0.02 33.89
CA LYS A 313 -12.86 -0.70 34.14
C LYS A 313 -14.00 -0.03 33.35
N ASP A 314 -15.14 -0.70 33.22
CA ASP A 314 -16.26 -0.18 32.41
C ASP A 314 -16.83 1.11 33.02
N ASP A 315 -16.89 1.22 34.33
CA ASP A 315 -17.31 2.42 35.06
C ASP A 315 -16.31 3.59 34.95
N GLU A 316 -15.06 3.32 34.63
CA GLU A 316 -14.03 4.34 34.41
C GLU A 316 -14.00 4.87 32.95
N LYS A 317 -14.57 4.13 31.99
CA LYS A 317 -14.47 4.46 30.55
C LYS A 317 -15.16 5.77 30.20
N GLU A 318 -16.29 6.07 30.79
CA GLU A 318 -17.01 7.33 30.57
C GLU A 318 -16.21 8.52 31.10
N LEU A 319 -15.67 8.39 32.31
CA LEU A 319 -14.78 9.40 32.92
C LEU A 319 -13.49 9.60 32.13
N LEU A 320 -12.95 8.50 31.56
CA LEU A 320 -11.81 8.57 30.64
C LEU A 320 -12.16 9.38 29.39
N ALA A 321 -13.29 9.11 28.75
CA ALA A 321 -13.75 9.84 27.57
C ALA A 321 -13.85 11.35 27.84
N GLU A 322 -14.47 11.73 28.97
CA GLU A 322 -14.50 13.13 29.40
C GLU A 322 -13.11 13.74 29.59
N SER A 323 -12.17 12.95 30.16
CA SER A 323 -10.77 13.41 30.34
C SER A 323 -10.10 13.66 29.01
N LEU A 324 -10.31 12.77 28.01
CA LEU A 324 -9.74 12.89 26.68
C LEU A 324 -10.32 14.10 25.94
N ASP A 325 -11.63 14.38 26.06
CA ASP A 325 -12.28 15.57 25.49
C ASP A 325 -11.73 16.86 26.10
N LYS A 326 -11.54 16.88 27.42
CA LYS A 326 -10.90 18.02 28.12
C LYS A 326 -9.45 18.21 27.70
N ALA A 327 -8.71 17.10 27.50
CA ALA A 327 -7.31 17.16 27.06
C ALA A 327 -7.18 17.65 25.62
N GLU A 328 -8.12 17.28 24.75
CA GLU A 328 -8.19 17.77 23.36
C GLU A 328 -8.41 19.30 23.34
N LYS A 329 -9.39 19.82 24.06
CA LYS A 329 -9.66 21.27 24.16
C LYS A 329 -8.50 22.05 24.82
N ALA A 330 -7.82 21.44 25.79
CA ALA A 330 -6.64 22.04 26.40
C ALA A 330 -5.44 22.07 25.44
N ALA A 331 -5.31 21.06 24.56
CA ALA A 331 -4.30 21.02 23.52
C ALA A 331 -4.58 22.06 22.41
N GLU A 332 -5.84 22.32 22.10
CA GLU A 332 -6.22 23.39 21.17
C GLU A 332 -5.79 24.78 21.71
N LEU A 333 -6.09 25.09 22.97
CA LEU A 333 -5.64 26.34 23.62
C LEU A 333 -4.11 26.42 23.70
N PHE A 334 -3.43 25.30 23.92
CA PHE A 334 -1.96 25.26 23.87
C PHE A 334 -1.43 25.63 22.46
N ALA A 335 -2.03 25.11 21.41
CA ALA A 335 -1.65 25.41 20.04
C ALA A 335 -1.82 26.90 19.71
N GLN A 336 -2.78 27.58 20.34
CA GLN A 336 -3.08 29.01 20.21
C GLN A 336 -2.26 29.89 21.14
N ASP A 337 -1.26 29.36 21.87
CA ASP A 337 -0.48 30.05 22.90
C ASP A 337 -1.29 30.47 24.15
N GLU A 338 -2.48 29.91 24.34
CA GLU A 338 -3.42 30.21 25.43
C GLU A 338 -3.41 29.13 26.56
N PHE A 339 -2.26 28.48 26.79
CA PHE A 339 -2.16 27.41 27.78
C PHE A 339 -2.48 27.84 29.21
N ALA A 340 -2.32 29.13 29.54
CA ALA A 340 -2.74 29.69 30.83
C ALA A 340 -4.26 29.60 31.00
N GLU A 341 -5.05 29.86 29.96
CA GLU A 341 -6.49 29.68 29.97
C GLU A 341 -6.86 28.19 30.10
N ALA A 342 -6.19 27.30 29.38
CA ALA A 342 -6.38 25.86 29.54
C ALA A 342 -6.17 25.40 30.98
N MET A 343 -5.13 25.93 31.67
CA MET A 343 -4.88 25.62 33.06
C MET A 343 -6.01 26.10 34.01
N ASN A 344 -6.58 27.26 33.73
CA ASN A 344 -7.70 27.78 34.53
C ASN A 344 -8.99 26.99 34.33
N LYS A 345 -9.26 26.57 33.09
CA LYS A 345 -10.52 25.94 32.68
C LYS A 345 -10.57 24.44 32.98
N TYR A 346 -9.47 23.74 32.75
CA TYR A 346 -9.46 22.27 32.77
C TYR A 346 -8.61 21.65 33.88
N SER A 347 -7.76 22.42 34.61
CA SER A 347 -6.92 21.88 35.64
C SER A 347 -7.62 21.85 37.00
N VAL A 348 -7.72 20.67 37.59
CA VAL A 348 -8.17 20.57 38.98
C VAL A 348 -7.12 21.14 39.95
N GLY A 349 -7.58 21.91 40.93
CA GLY A 349 -6.76 22.43 41.99
C GLY A 349 -6.17 21.30 42.89
N LYS A 350 -5.13 21.60 43.67
CA LYS A 350 -4.76 20.68 44.74
C LYS A 350 -5.93 20.59 45.73
N LYS A 351 -6.56 19.42 45.90
CA LYS A 351 -7.40 19.17 47.05
C LYS A 351 -6.56 19.49 48.27
N LYS A 352 -6.98 20.46 49.12
CA LYS A 352 -6.43 20.59 50.45
C LYS A 352 -6.60 19.23 51.11
N ARG A 353 -5.50 18.58 51.52
CA ARG A 353 -5.60 17.40 52.38
C ARG A 353 -6.48 17.82 53.58
N LYS A 354 -7.69 17.26 53.71
CA LYS A 354 -8.38 17.30 54.97
C LYS A 354 -7.45 16.63 55.99
N THR A 355 -6.85 17.39 56.85
CA THR A 355 -6.27 16.90 58.11
C THR A 355 -7.41 16.24 58.85
N LEU A 356 -7.41 14.93 58.92
CA LEU A 356 -8.22 14.19 59.88
C LEU A 356 -7.62 14.51 61.25
N GLU A 357 -8.27 15.39 61.98
CA GLU A 357 -8.12 15.50 63.44
C GLU A 357 -8.81 14.31 64.10
#